data_94fc8036a1354dc10fc82822be9083f9
#
_entry.id   94fc8036a1354dc10fc82822be9083f9
#
_cell.length_a   1.000
_cell.length_b   1.000
_cell.length_c   1.000
_cell.angle_alpha   90.00
_cell.angle_beta   90.00
_cell.angle_gamma   90.00
#
_symmetry.space_group_name_H-M   'P 1'
#
loop_
_entity.id
_entity.type
_entity.pdbx_description
1 polymer ?
#
loop_
_entity_poly.entity_id
_entity_poly.type
_entity_poly.pdbx_seq_one_letter_code
_entity_poly.pdbx_strand_id
1 'polypeptide(L)'
;MGAAQSATATTPSADVSEKAIVEQQAVEALAQRVAVMGVEGPDDKLKLARTILAKSDLKSAICSPNVVVSDAHIFNLTVPFEAGPVTNQKSSGRCWLFATTXGPVTNQKSSGRCWLFATTNVLRYHIIQQLNLGDFQLSQSYLFFADKLEKANYYLELSIQHASEPLDSRLVSHLAGAPINDGGQWDMARNLLDRYGVVPQAVFPESYSSSNSGGLNSILTSRLREMALQLRELTNGVGVMRARAMKEEFVAEIWKAMSTAMGVPPRPDQKFVWDYKDKDGKVKSWEGTPKEFYKAFTSKQYPALEAFSLINDPRNEYNQLYTVEALGNVWGMRSIAYVNTESKRLKEAIVTAIKAGQPVFFGCDVGKFLDSPHGIMDLDVYDFKNALSLNYTMTKAQRLRTGDSAMTHAMVISGVHLDKAGNPVRYRIENSWGDVNGDKGYYVMTDRWFDEYVFQVVVPRQLAPRDLVKVLDGGKAVVLPAWDPMGALA
;
A
#
# COMPACT_ATOMS: atom_id res chain seq x y z
N MET A 1 44.57 50.68 34.23
CA MET A 1 43.25 50.74 34.89
C MET A 1 42.29 49.89 34.03
N GLY A 2 42.12 48.64 34.40
CA GLY A 2 41.21 47.71 33.67
C GLY A 2 39.93 47.59 34.46
N ALA A 3 38.81 47.89 33.80
CA ALA A 3 37.49 47.68 34.37
C ALA A 3 37.06 46.25 34.14
N ALA A 4 36.91 45.48 35.22
CA ALA A 4 36.33 44.13 35.17
C ALA A 4 34.82 44.26 34.97
N GLN A 5 34.29 43.75 33.85
CA GLN A 5 32.84 43.59 33.68
C GLN A 5 32.38 42.36 34.49
N SER A 6 31.57 42.61 35.47
CA SER A 6 30.92 41.54 36.24
C SER A 6 29.81 40.94 35.39
N ALA A 7 29.92 39.66 35.08
CA ALA A 7 28.84 38.90 34.46
C ALA A 7 27.75 38.69 35.53
N THR A 8 26.59 39.30 35.32
CA THR A 8 25.41 39.04 36.12
C THR A 8 24.88 37.67 35.75
N ALA A 9 24.93 36.71 36.67
CA ALA A 9 24.26 35.45 36.55
C ALA A 9 22.75 35.67 36.55
N THR A 10 22.11 35.45 35.44
CA THR A 10 20.64 35.46 35.34
C THR A 10 20.09 34.24 36.12
N THR A 11 19.40 34.50 37.19
CA THR A 11 18.62 33.50 37.89
C THR A 11 17.54 32.93 36.95
N PRO A 12 17.36 31.61 36.89
CA PRO A 12 16.27 31.02 36.08
C PRO A 12 14.94 31.59 36.54
N SER A 13 14.04 31.85 35.57
CA SER A 13 12.71 32.38 35.89
C SER A 13 11.94 31.39 36.79
N ALA A 14 11.07 31.88 37.64
CA ALA A 14 10.26 31.08 38.55
C ALA A 14 9.52 29.94 37.84
N ASP A 15 9.10 30.18 36.59
CA ASP A 15 8.39 29.22 35.73
C ASP A 15 9.25 27.99 35.40
N VAL A 16 10.54 28.19 35.09
CA VAL A 16 11.47 27.08 34.78
C VAL A 16 11.73 26.23 36.04
N SER A 17 11.85 26.85 37.21
CA SER A 17 12.06 26.13 38.46
C SER A 17 10.85 25.31 38.88
N GLU A 18 9.63 25.84 38.68
CA GLU A 18 8.39 25.14 38.99
C GLU A 18 8.21 23.91 38.10
N LYS A 19 8.47 24.05 36.82
CA LYS A 19 8.41 22.96 35.84
C LYS A 19 9.41 21.82 36.22
N ALA A 20 10.64 22.16 36.59
CA ALA A 20 11.64 21.20 37.00
C ALA A 20 11.22 20.44 38.25
N ILE A 21 10.59 21.13 39.22
CA ILE A 21 10.09 20.50 40.44
C ILE A 21 8.96 19.50 40.12
N VAL A 22 8.03 19.89 39.25
CA VAL A 22 6.91 19.03 38.82
C VAL A 22 7.45 17.79 38.09
N GLU A 23 8.44 17.96 37.22
CA GLU A 23 9.06 16.85 36.49
C GLU A 23 9.77 15.88 37.46
N GLN A 24 10.52 16.41 38.45
CA GLN A 24 11.19 15.59 39.46
C GLN A 24 10.16 14.83 40.31
N GLN A 25 9.09 15.48 40.76
CA GLN A 25 8.02 14.84 41.52
C GLN A 25 7.36 13.71 40.73
N ALA A 26 7.16 13.91 39.40
CA ALA A 26 6.61 12.87 38.52
C ALA A 26 7.54 11.65 38.43
N VAL A 27 8.83 11.87 38.32
CA VAL A 27 9.84 10.77 38.29
C VAL A 27 9.85 10.00 39.61
N GLU A 28 9.83 10.72 40.74
CA GLU A 28 9.81 10.09 42.07
C GLU A 28 8.53 9.30 42.31
N ALA A 29 7.38 9.84 41.87
CA ALA A 29 6.08 9.15 41.95
C ALA A 29 6.09 7.87 41.12
N LEU A 30 6.69 7.87 39.93
CA LEU A 30 6.82 6.67 39.09
C LEU A 30 7.72 5.62 39.79
N ALA A 31 8.85 6.04 40.35
CA ALA A 31 9.78 5.13 41.04
C ALA A 31 9.08 4.47 42.25
N GLN A 32 8.30 5.23 43.00
CA GLN A 32 7.54 4.69 44.13
C GLN A 32 6.47 3.69 43.67
N ARG A 33 5.74 4.00 42.59
CA ARG A 33 4.74 3.08 42.00
C ARG A 33 5.40 1.79 41.54
N VAL A 34 6.51 1.88 40.81
CA VAL A 34 7.23 0.70 40.31
C VAL A 34 7.71 -0.18 41.50
N ALA A 35 8.15 0.44 42.59
CA ALA A 35 8.58 -0.29 43.78
C ALA A 35 7.47 -1.13 44.42
N VAL A 36 6.22 -0.68 44.35
CA VAL A 36 5.08 -1.41 44.93
C VAL A 36 4.35 -2.32 43.91
N MET A 37 4.51 -2.10 42.60
CA MET A 37 3.84 -2.90 41.58
C MET A 37 4.17 -4.39 41.66
N GLY A 38 5.35 -4.75 42.12
CA GLY A 38 5.74 -6.12 42.29
C GLY A 38 5.28 -6.76 43.63
N VAL A 39 4.76 -5.94 44.54
CA VAL A 39 4.35 -6.38 45.88
C VAL A 39 2.86 -6.74 45.93
N GLU A 40 2.03 -6.05 45.13
CA GLU A 40 0.63 -6.43 44.97
C GLU A 40 0.57 -7.84 44.41
N GLY A 41 -0.11 -8.74 45.07
CA GLY A 41 -0.24 -10.14 44.67
C GLY A 41 -0.70 -10.23 43.23
N PRO A 42 0.06 -10.90 42.36
CA PRO A 42 -0.35 -10.98 40.96
C PRO A 42 -1.66 -11.74 40.84
N ASP A 43 -2.56 -11.20 40.02
CA ASP A 43 -3.73 -11.94 39.54
C ASP A 43 -3.23 -13.29 39.02
N ASP A 44 -3.84 -14.38 39.46
CA ASP A 44 -3.45 -15.74 39.04
C ASP A 44 -3.48 -15.94 37.53
N LYS A 45 -4.33 -15.22 36.83
CA LYS A 45 -4.34 -15.20 35.37
C LYS A 45 -3.04 -14.64 34.81
N LEU A 46 -2.54 -13.55 35.38
CA LEU A 46 -1.27 -12.95 34.96
C LEU A 46 -0.07 -13.82 35.31
N LYS A 47 -0.12 -14.59 36.41
CA LYS A 47 0.93 -15.58 36.71
C LYS A 47 1.02 -16.66 35.65
N LEU A 48 -0.15 -17.20 35.24
CA LEU A 48 -0.22 -18.20 34.17
C LEU A 48 0.27 -17.60 32.85
N ALA A 49 -0.21 -16.40 32.49
CA ALA A 49 0.21 -15.74 31.28
C ALA A 49 1.73 -15.52 31.26
N ARG A 50 2.35 -15.06 32.35
CA ARG A 50 3.81 -14.89 32.46
C ARG A 50 4.54 -16.21 32.19
N THR A 51 4.05 -17.32 32.78
CA THR A 51 4.69 -18.63 32.63
C THR A 51 4.69 -19.07 31.16
N ILE A 52 3.56 -18.86 30.44
CA ILE A 52 3.40 -19.23 29.03
C ILE A 52 4.24 -18.29 28.14
N LEU A 53 4.06 -16.99 28.32
CA LEU A 53 4.67 -15.97 27.44
C LEU A 53 6.20 -15.87 27.61
N ALA A 54 6.74 -16.31 28.75
CA ALA A 54 8.21 -16.38 28.93
C ALA A 54 8.88 -17.39 28.00
N LYS A 55 8.11 -18.33 27.42
CA LYS A 55 8.65 -19.43 26.60
C LYS A 55 7.99 -19.57 25.24
N SER A 56 7.06 -18.69 24.88
CA SER A 56 6.26 -18.81 23.66
C SER A 56 6.24 -17.48 22.89
N ASP A 57 6.08 -17.56 21.58
CA ASP A 57 5.80 -16.37 20.78
C ASP A 57 4.49 -15.75 21.26
N LEU A 58 4.51 -14.43 21.47
CA LEU A 58 3.39 -13.70 22.06
C LEU A 58 2.08 -13.92 21.29
N LYS A 59 2.07 -13.65 19.99
CA LYS A 59 0.83 -13.73 19.18
C LYS A 59 0.33 -15.16 19.12
N SER A 60 1.21 -16.13 18.91
CA SER A 60 0.83 -17.56 18.86
C SER A 60 0.20 -18.01 20.18
N ALA A 61 0.74 -17.58 21.29
CA ALA A 61 0.27 -18.00 22.62
C ALA A 61 -1.11 -17.42 22.99
N ILE A 62 -1.47 -16.25 22.46
CA ILE A 62 -2.73 -15.57 22.79
C ILE A 62 -3.74 -15.60 21.63
N CYS A 63 -3.44 -16.37 20.56
CA CYS A 63 -4.37 -16.57 19.45
C CYS A 63 -5.60 -17.33 19.95
N SER A 64 -6.79 -16.83 19.62
CA SER A 64 -8.07 -17.40 20.08
C SER A 64 -8.45 -18.64 19.28
N PRO A 65 -8.46 -19.84 19.87
CA PRO A 65 -8.92 -21.03 19.13
C PRO A 65 -10.37 -20.93 18.67
N ASN A 66 -11.21 -20.21 19.40
CA ASN A 66 -12.61 -20.03 19.03
C ASN A 66 -12.76 -19.25 17.74
N VAL A 67 -11.94 -18.20 17.55
CA VAL A 67 -11.93 -17.40 16.32
C VAL A 67 -11.46 -18.26 15.15
N VAL A 68 -10.43 -19.07 15.35
CA VAL A 68 -9.92 -19.97 14.30
C VAL A 68 -11.03 -20.92 13.83
N VAL A 69 -11.87 -21.42 14.75
CA VAL A 69 -12.98 -22.32 14.41
C VAL A 69 -14.15 -21.57 13.76
N SER A 70 -14.48 -20.36 14.26
CA SER A 70 -15.66 -19.61 13.78
C SER A 70 -15.45 -18.99 12.40
N ASP A 71 -14.20 -18.61 12.07
CA ASP A 71 -13.90 -17.87 10.84
C ASP A 71 -13.57 -18.83 9.69
N ALA A 72 -14.55 -19.67 9.36
CA ALA A 72 -14.43 -20.64 8.28
C ALA A 72 -14.28 -19.97 6.90
N HIS A 73 -13.45 -20.55 6.05
CA HIS A 73 -13.23 -20.13 4.66
C HIS A 73 -14.41 -20.55 3.76
N ILE A 74 -15.64 -20.16 4.13
CA ILE A 74 -16.87 -20.52 3.43
C ILE A 74 -17.60 -19.24 2.98
N PHE A 75 -17.88 -19.15 1.69
CA PHE A 75 -18.48 -17.96 1.08
C PHE A 75 -19.62 -18.37 0.15
N ASN A 76 -20.74 -17.64 0.22
CA ASN A 76 -21.90 -17.93 -0.62
C ASN A 76 -21.96 -17.08 -1.90
N LEU A 77 -21.02 -16.18 -2.08
CA LEU A 77 -20.90 -15.36 -3.28
C LEU A 77 -19.40 -15.14 -3.59
N THR A 78 -18.93 -15.70 -4.69
CA THR A 78 -17.53 -15.53 -5.12
C THR A 78 -17.48 -15.17 -6.60
N VAL A 79 -16.38 -14.56 -7.03
CA VAL A 79 -16.15 -14.41 -8.47
C VAL A 79 -16.04 -15.82 -9.09
N PRO A 80 -16.54 -16.00 -10.33
CA PRO A 80 -16.70 -17.34 -10.91
C PRO A 80 -15.38 -17.99 -11.37
N PHE A 81 -14.26 -17.54 -10.88
CA PHE A 81 -12.95 -18.06 -11.25
C PHE A 81 -12.06 -18.09 -10.01
N GLU A 82 -11.48 -19.26 -9.75
CA GLU A 82 -10.45 -19.40 -8.76
C GLU A 82 -9.10 -19.34 -9.44
N ALA A 83 -8.34 -18.31 -9.13
CA ALA A 83 -6.91 -18.31 -9.46
C ALA A 83 -6.27 -19.50 -8.73
N GLY A 84 -5.24 -20.06 -9.30
CA GLY A 84 -4.43 -21.10 -8.63
C GLY A 84 -3.81 -20.60 -7.33
N PRO A 85 -2.90 -21.35 -6.72
CA PRO A 85 -2.29 -20.96 -5.45
C PRO A 85 -1.76 -19.52 -5.49
N VAL A 86 -1.99 -18.79 -4.40
CA VAL A 86 -1.56 -17.40 -4.28
C VAL A 86 -0.03 -17.34 -4.33
N THR A 87 0.49 -16.42 -5.11
CA THR A 87 1.94 -16.26 -5.31
C THR A 87 2.61 -15.69 -4.05
N ASN A 88 3.74 -16.25 -3.68
CA ASN A 88 4.43 -15.90 -2.45
C ASN A 88 5.42 -14.74 -2.62
N GLN A 89 5.20 -13.63 -1.95
CA GLN A 89 6.15 -12.52 -1.93
C GLN A 89 7.30 -12.70 -0.92
N LYS A 90 7.19 -13.69 -0.03
CA LYS A 90 8.15 -13.97 1.07
C LYS A 90 8.39 -12.73 1.96
N SER A 91 9.61 -12.51 2.44
CA SER A 91 9.93 -11.40 3.35
C SER A 91 10.15 -10.07 2.61
N SER A 92 9.31 -9.77 1.63
CA SER A 92 9.43 -8.54 0.86
C SER A 92 8.26 -7.61 1.18
N GLY A 93 8.48 -6.32 1.17
CA GLY A 93 7.42 -5.32 1.30
C GLY A 93 6.52 -5.21 0.06
N ARG A 94 6.40 -6.30 -0.70
CA ARG A 94 5.68 -6.33 -2.00
C ARG A 94 4.28 -6.95 -1.90
N CYS A 95 3.68 -6.84 -0.75
CA CYS A 95 2.33 -7.34 -0.51
C CYS A 95 1.31 -6.93 -1.58
N TRP A 96 1.47 -5.76 -2.14
CA TRP A 96 0.58 -5.23 -3.17
C TRP A 96 0.73 -5.89 -4.55
N LEU A 97 1.80 -6.61 -4.78
CA LEU A 97 2.08 -7.20 -6.08
C LEU A 97 1.60 -8.64 -6.23
N PHE A 98 1.46 -9.38 -5.12
CA PHE A 98 1.15 -10.81 -5.19
C PHE A 98 -0.31 -11.15 -4.95
N ALA A 99 -1.12 -10.16 -4.73
CA ALA A 99 -2.52 -10.38 -4.37
C ALA A 99 -3.34 -11.00 -5.50
N THR A 100 -2.72 -11.69 -6.49
CA THR A 100 -3.62 -12.17 -7.51
C THR A 100 -2.95 -12.94 -8.64
N THR A 101 -2.59 -14.15 -8.49
CA THR A 101 -2.25 -14.89 -9.70
C THR A 101 -2.43 -16.40 -9.62
N UNK A 102 -3.09 -16.92 -10.30
CA UNK A 102 -3.34 -18.19 -10.41
C UNK A 102 -2.41 -18.68 -11.33
N GLY A 103 -1.63 -19.01 -11.25
CA GLY A 103 -0.57 -19.67 -12.01
C GLY A 103 0.54 -20.11 -11.11
N PRO A 104 1.59 -20.75 -11.64
CA PRO A 104 2.67 -21.20 -10.78
C PRO A 104 3.23 -20.05 -9.96
N VAL A 105 3.53 -20.35 -8.73
CA VAL A 105 3.91 -19.42 -7.69
C VAL A 105 5.19 -18.69 -8.07
N THR A 106 5.12 -17.47 -8.55
CA THR A 106 6.29 -16.61 -8.63
C THR A 106 6.50 -15.99 -7.25
N ASN A 107 7.73 -16.01 -6.81
CA ASN A 107 8.11 -15.52 -5.49
C ASN A 107 8.70 -14.12 -5.63
N GLN A 108 8.03 -13.16 -5.05
CA GLN A 108 8.40 -11.76 -5.15
C GLN A 108 9.49 -11.32 -4.17
N LYS A 109 9.80 -12.10 -3.23
CA LYS A 109 10.87 -11.93 -2.22
C LYS A 109 10.88 -10.55 -1.51
N SER A 110 11.62 -9.52 -1.93
CA SER A 110 11.86 -8.31 -1.12
C SER A 110 11.64 -7.00 -1.87
N SER A 111 10.38 -6.68 -2.22
CA SER A 111 9.98 -5.39 -2.79
C SER A 111 8.51 -5.06 -2.49
N GLY A 112 8.14 -3.78 -2.48
CA GLY A 112 6.80 -3.30 -2.09
C GLY A 112 5.86 -3.03 -3.27
N ARG A 113 5.50 -4.06 -4.07
CA ARG A 113 4.75 -3.90 -5.33
C ARG A 113 3.32 -4.46 -5.30
N CYS A 114 2.70 -4.62 -4.12
CA CYS A 114 1.36 -5.26 -4.02
C CYS A 114 0.28 -4.56 -4.86
N TRP A 115 0.33 -3.23 -4.95
CA TRP A 115 -0.63 -2.45 -5.73
C TRP A 115 -0.64 -2.80 -7.23
N LEU A 116 0.51 -3.04 -7.82
CA LEU A 116 0.61 -3.44 -9.23
C LEU A 116 0.01 -4.84 -9.45
N PHE A 117 0.23 -5.77 -8.52
CA PHE A 117 -0.32 -7.12 -8.64
C PHE A 117 -1.83 -7.12 -8.47
N ALA A 118 -2.35 -6.42 -7.48
CA ALA A 118 -3.78 -6.29 -7.31
C ALA A 118 -4.45 -5.75 -8.59
N THR A 119 -3.78 -4.79 -9.24
CA THR A 119 -4.25 -4.23 -10.51
C THR A 119 -4.16 -5.24 -11.66
N THR A 120 -2.98 -5.85 -11.84
CA THR A 120 -2.74 -6.73 -12.99
C THR A 120 -3.54 -8.03 -12.92
N ASN A 121 -3.98 -8.44 -11.75
CA ASN A 121 -4.71 -9.68 -11.58
C ASN A 121 -6.13 -9.65 -12.13
N VAL A 122 -6.82 -8.55 -11.90
CA VAL A 122 -8.14 -8.40 -12.51
C VAL A 122 -8.01 -8.47 -14.04
N LEU A 123 -6.97 -7.83 -14.58
CA LEU A 123 -6.68 -7.87 -16.01
C LEU A 123 -6.33 -9.28 -16.49
N ARG A 124 -5.50 -9.99 -15.75
CA ARG A 124 -5.05 -11.34 -16.03
C ARG A 124 -6.24 -12.32 -16.14
N TYR A 125 -7.22 -12.20 -15.28
CA TYR A 125 -8.42 -13.05 -15.27
C TYR A 125 -9.08 -13.07 -16.66
N HIS A 126 -9.28 -11.89 -17.24
CA HIS A 126 -9.92 -11.77 -18.55
C HIS A 126 -9.02 -12.29 -19.67
N ILE A 127 -7.72 -12.07 -19.58
CA ILE A 127 -6.75 -12.57 -20.57
C ILE A 127 -6.77 -14.12 -20.58
N ILE A 128 -6.75 -14.74 -19.40
CA ILE A 128 -6.80 -16.21 -19.26
C ILE A 128 -8.06 -16.76 -19.94
N GLN A 129 -9.21 -16.15 -19.70
CA GLN A 129 -10.47 -16.57 -20.32
C GLN A 129 -10.46 -16.39 -21.84
N GLN A 130 -10.06 -15.23 -22.33
CA GLN A 130 -10.08 -14.92 -23.74
C GLN A 130 -9.12 -15.77 -24.57
N LEU A 131 -7.97 -16.08 -24.04
CA LEU A 131 -6.93 -16.84 -24.73
C LEU A 131 -6.96 -18.34 -24.38
N ASN A 132 -7.88 -18.76 -23.52
CA ASN A 132 -8.00 -20.14 -23.03
C ASN A 132 -6.69 -20.63 -22.42
N LEU A 133 -6.10 -19.83 -21.51
CA LEU A 133 -4.81 -20.15 -20.90
C LEU A 133 -4.99 -20.99 -19.63
N GLY A 134 -4.10 -21.96 -19.41
CA GLY A 134 -4.06 -22.71 -18.14
C GLY A 134 -3.36 -21.93 -17.06
N ASP A 135 -2.28 -21.28 -17.43
CA ASP A 135 -1.44 -20.51 -16.53
C ASP A 135 -0.87 -19.30 -17.27
N PHE A 136 -0.94 -18.15 -16.64
CA PHE A 136 -0.48 -16.90 -17.25
C PHE A 136 -0.25 -15.84 -16.21
N GLN A 137 0.81 -15.06 -16.42
CA GLN A 137 1.09 -13.87 -15.59
C GLN A 137 1.47 -12.69 -16.49
N LEU A 138 1.01 -11.52 -16.10
CA LEU A 138 1.53 -10.25 -16.60
C LEU A 138 2.86 -9.93 -15.90
N SER A 139 3.73 -9.20 -16.56
CA SER A 139 5.01 -8.81 -15.99
C SER A 139 4.82 -7.63 -15.01
N GLN A 140 4.95 -7.92 -13.74
CA GLN A 140 4.99 -6.86 -12.73
C GLN A 140 6.34 -6.13 -12.74
N SER A 141 7.40 -6.82 -13.15
CA SER A 141 8.74 -6.23 -13.32
C SER A 141 8.72 -5.09 -14.35
N TYR A 142 7.94 -5.26 -15.43
CA TYR A 142 7.79 -4.25 -16.49
C TYR A 142 7.17 -2.95 -15.91
N LEU A 143 6.04 -3.08 -15.23
CA LEU A 143 5.37 -1.92 -14.62
C LEU A 143 6.21 -1.32 -13.48
N PHE A 144 6.91 -2.16 -12.73
CA PHE A 144 7.79 -1.72 -11.66
C PHE A 144 8.96 -0.89 -12.19
N PHE A 145 9.59 -1.33 -13.28
CA PHE A 145 10.64 -0.54 -13.94
C PHE A 145 10.11 0.84 -14.35
N ALA A 146 8.95 0.86 -15.01
CA ALA A 146 8.32 2.12 -15.44
C ALA A 146 8.01 3.01 -14.24
N ASP A 147 7.42 2.46 -13.17
CA ASP A 147 7.09 3.20 -11.95
C ASP A 147 8.33 3.84 -11.32
N LYS A 148 9.41 3.07 -11.20
CA LYS A 148 10.66 3.59 -10.62
C LYS A 148 11.23 4.76 -11.42
N LEU A 149 11.27 4.62 -12.73
CA LEU A 149 11.79 5.68 -13.60
C LEU A 149 10.91 6.94 -13.52
N GLU A 150 9.60 6.75 -13.55
CA GLU A 150 8.65 7.86 -13.46
C GLU A 150 8.70 8.53 -12.07
N LYS A 151 8.82 7.78 -10.99
CA LYS A 151 9.00 8.34 -9.64
C LYS A 151 10.30 9.15 -9.54
N ALA A 152 11.39 8.68 -10.14
CA ALA A 152 12.64 9.43 -10.19
C ALA A 152 12.41 10.78 -10.89
N ASN A 153 11.79 10.77 -12.08
CA ASN A 153 11.44 12.00 -12.81
C ASN A 153 10.50 12.90 -11.98
N TYR A 154 9.49 12.31 -11.34
CA TYR A 154 8.49 13.02 -10.52
C TYR A 154 9.18 13.75 -9.36
N TYR A 155 10.06 13.07 -8.63
CA TYR A 155 10.80 13.65 -7.52
C TYR A 155 11.71 14.81 -7.98
N LEU A 156 12.39 14.63 -9.12
CA LEU A 156 13.27 15.67 -9.66
C LEU A 156 12.47 16.90 -10.13
N GLU A 157 11.28 16.72 -10.73
CA GLU A 157 10.39 17.83 -11.08
C GLU A 157 9.88 18.56 -9.83
N LEU A 158 9.48 17.81 -8.79
CA LEU A 158 9.10 18.42 -7.51
C LEU A 158 10.26 19.21 -6.90
N SER A 159 11.49 18.71 -7.03
CA SER A 159 12.68 19.41 -6.53
C SER A 159 12.92 20.75 -7.24
N ILE A 160 12.64 20.80 -8.55
CA ILE A 160 12.66 22.03 -9.34
C ILE A 160 11.52 22.98 -8.89
N GLN A 161 10.30 22.42 -8.77
CA GLN A 161 9.11 23.20 -8.40
C GLN A 161 9.26 23.89 -7.03
N HIS A 162 9.87 23.18 -6.06
CA HIS A 162 10.05 23.65 -4.69
C HIS A 162 11.49 24.13 -4.42
N ALA A 163 12.23 24.55 -5.46
CA ALA A 163 13.65 24.90 -5.33
C ALA A 163 13.90 26.06 -4.36
N SER A 164 12.96 27.00 -4.26
CA SER A 164 13.09 28.18 -3.38
C SER A 164 12.77 27.87 -1.90
N GLU A 165 12.16 26.73 -1.61
CA GLU A 165 11.83 26.38 -0.22
C GLU A 165 13.08 25.89 0.53
N PRO A 166 13.18 26.12 1.85
CA PRO A 166 14.30 25.55 2.63
C PRO A 166 14.34 24.02 2.57
N LEU A 167 15.53 23.43 2.64
CA LEU A 167 15.70 21.96 2.64
C LEU A 167 15.04 21.29 3.84
N ASP A 168 14.98 22.00 4.96
CA ASP A 168 14.37 21.51 6.20
C ASP A 168 12.88 21.85 6.31
N SER A 169 12.28 22.44 5.27
CA SER A 169 10.82 22.57 5.26
C SER A 169 10.17 21.20 5.31
N ARG A 170 9.00 21.11 5.94
CA ARG A 170 8.34 19.83 6.15
C ARG A 170 8.07 19.09 4.83
N LEU A 171 7.66 19.83 3.79
CA LEU A 171 7.36 19.26 2.48
C LEU A 171 8.63 18.72 1.81
N VAL A 172 9.67 19.53 1.70
CA VAL A 172 10.92 19.11 1.03
C VAL A 172 11.55 17.91 1.76
N SER A 173 11.59 17.95 3.10
CA SER A 173 12.10 16.86 3.92
C SER A 173 11.28 15.56 3.73
N HIS A 174 9.94 15.69 3.69
CA HIS A 174 9.03 14.54 3.45
C HIS A 174 9.32 13.91 2.07
N LEU A 175 9.39 14.73 1.02
CA LEU A 175 9.64 14.25 -0.35
C LEU A 175 11.01 13.57 -0.47
N ALA A 176 12.03 14.10 0.22
CA ALA A 176 13.37 13.52 0.22
C ALA A 176 13.48 12.24 1.03
N GLY A 177 12.49 11.93 1.87
CA GLY A 177 12.48 10.73 2.71
C GLY A 177 12.52 9.43 1.91
N ALA A 178 11.71 9.32 0.86
CA ALA A 178 11.60 8.10 0.06
C ALA A 178 11.28 8.39 -1.42
N PRO A 179 12.19 9.03 -2.16
CA PRO A 179 11.90 9.51 -3.51
C PRO A 179 11.60 8.41 -4.54
N ILE A 180 12.02 7.17 -4.28
CA ILE A 180 11.87 6.07 -5.22
C ILE A 180 11.36 4.81 -4.51
N ASN A 181 10.47 4.97 -3.55
CA ASN A 181 9.89 3.84 -2.80
C ASN A 181 9.16 2.85 -3.73
N ASP A 182 8.87 1.66 -3.22
CA ASP A 182 8.21 0.60 -3.99
C ASP A 182 6.68 0.71 -3.99
N GLY A 183 6.10 1.29 -2.97
CA GLY A 183 4.66 1.35 -2.78
C GLY A 183 3.94 2.22 -3.78
N GLY A 184 2.62 2.09 -3.85
CA GLY A 184 1.83 2.90 -4.77
C GLY A 184 0.35 2.90 -4.43
N GLN A 185 -0.40 3.63 -5.25
CA GLN A 185 -1.85 3.79 -5.13
C GLN A 185 -2.52 3.44 -6.47
N TRP A 186 -3.84 3.25 -6.44
CA TRP A 186 -4.58 2.85 -7.64
C TRP A 186 -4.34 3.79 -8.83
N ASP A 187 -4.44 5.11 -8.63
CA ASP A 187 -4.26 6.06 -9.74
C ASP A 187 -2.82 6.03 -10.30
N MET A 188 -1.83 5.67 -9.49
CA MET A 188 -0.47 5.46 -9.97
C MET A 188 -0.40 4.25 -10.91
N ALA A 189 -1.04 3.12 -10.55
CA ALA A 189 -1.11 1.95 -11.44
C ALA A 189 -1.85 2.31 -12.74
N ARG A 190 -2.96 3.03 -12.62
CA ARG A 190 -3.74 3.49 -13.76
C ARG A 190 -2.90 4.33 -14.73
N ASN A 191 -2.09 5.25 -14.20
CA ASN A 191 -1.18 6.06 -15.02
C ASN A 191 -0.17 5.18 -15.78
N LEU A 192 0.37 4.14 -15.14
CA LEU A 192 1.30 3.21 -15.78
C LEU A 192 0.62 2.40 -16.89
N LEU A 193 -0.59 1.90 -16.63
CA LEU A 193 -1.37 1.15 -17.64
C LEU A 193 -1.64 2.01 -18.88
N ASP A 194 -2.02 3.26 -18.67
CA ASP A 194 -2.34 4.20 -19.75
C ASP A 194 -1.10 4.57 -20.56
N ARG A 195 0.02 4.85 -19.87
CA ARG A 195 1.25 5.33 -20.51
C ARG A 195 2.08 4.20 -21.13
N TYR A 196 2.16 3.04 -20.47
CA TYR A 196 3.09 1.96 -20.82
C TYR A 196 2.40 0.68 -21.33
N GLY A 197 1.13 0.46 -20.97
CA GLY A 197 0.47 -0.81 -21.28
C GLY A 197 0.98 -1.93 -20.37
N VAL A 198 0.87 -3.19 -20.84
CA VAL A 198 1.33 -4.38 -20.11
C VAL A 198 1.96 -5.39 -21.06
N VAL A 199 2.77 -6.29 -20.52
CA VAL A 199 3.34 -7.41 -21.28
C VAL A 199 3.22 -8.71 -20.48
N PRO A 200 3.23 -9.88 -21.15
CA PRO A 200 3.36 -11.17 -20.44
C PRO A 200 4.68 -11.25 -19.64
N GLN A 201 4.65 -12.01 -18.55
CA GLN A 201 5.84 -12.25 -17.71
C GLN A 201 7.02 -12.79 -18.53
N ALA A 202 6.76 -13.63 -19.52
CA ALA A 202 7.81 -14.21 -20.39
C ALA A 202 8.54 -13.14 -21.22
N VAL A 203 7.90 -11.99 -21.49
CA VAL A 203 8.50 -10.92 -22.31
C VAL A 203 9.47 -10.06 -21.49
N PHE A 204 9.18 -9.86 -20.21
CA PHE A 204 10.09 -9.15 -19.30
C PHE A 204 10.01 -9.81 -17.93
N PRO A 205 10.84 -10.82 -17.67
CA PRO A 205 10.77 -11.59 -16.43
C PRO A 205 11.40 -10.87 -15.24
N GLU A 206 11.22 -11.44 -14.05
CA GLU A 206 11.82 -10.91 -12.82
C GLU A 206 13.35 -11.01 -12.86
N SER A 207 14.00 -9.96 -12.41
CA SER A 207 15.44 -9.93 -12.12
C SER A 207 15.67 -10.09 -10.61
N TYR A 208 16.93 -10.23 -10.20
CA TYR A 208 17.28 -10.21 -8.78
C TYR A 208 16.83 -8.88 -8.14
N SER A 209 17.13 -7.75 -8.81
CA SER A 209 16.82 -6.42 -8.25
C SER A 209 15.32 -6.10 -8.26
N SER A 210 14.54 -6.64 -9.21
CA SER A 210 13.07 -6.48 -9.13
C SER A 210 12.49 -7.32 -7.99
N SER A 211 13.13 -8.46 -7.68
CA SER A 211 12.69 -9.36 -6.60
C SER A 211 13.26 -9.00 -5.22
N ASN A 212 14.28 -8.16 -5.18
CA ASN A 212 14.95 -7.72 -3.94
C ASN A 212 15.44 -6.27 -4.15
N SER A 213 14.49 -5.35 -4.06
CA SER A 213 14.65 -3.96 -4.50
C SER A 213 15.42 -3.07 -3.52
N GLY A 214 15.56 -3.48 -2.24
CA GLY A 214 16.09 -2.63 -1.18
C GLY A 214 17.47 -2.03 -1.49
N GLY A 215 18.40 -2.85 -2.01
CA GLY A 215 19.75 -2.40 -2.36
C GLY A 215 19.73 -1.35 -3.49
N LEU A 216 19.00 -1.64 -4.56
CA LEU A 216 18.88 -0.71 -5.69
C LEU A 216 18.19 0.60 -5.23
N ASN A 217 17.11 0.49 -4.47
CA ASN A 217 16.39 1.66 -3.93
C ASN A 217 17.31 2.57 -3.11
N SER A 218 18.15 1.98 -2.25
CA SER A 218 19.08 2.75 -1.41
C SER A 218 20.07 3.55 -2.25
N ILE A 219 20.68 2.91 -3.24
CA ILE A 219 21.66 3.55 -4.14
C ILE A 219 21.00 4.68 -4.94
N LEU A 220 19.83 4.40 -5.56
CA LEU A 220 19.12 5.39 -6.36
C LEU A 220 18.60 6.55 -5.50
N THR A 221 18.14 6.27 -4.27
CA THR A 221 17.69 7.33 -3.35
C THR A 221 18.82 8.32 -3.05
N SER A 222 20.02 7.81 -2.72
CA SER A 222 21.17 8.67 -2.44
C SER A 222 21.52 9.55 -3.64
N ARG A 223 21.56 8.95 -4.82
CA ARG A 223 21.88 9.67 -6.05
C ARG A 223 20.81 10.70 -6.42
N LEU A 224 19.54 10.35 -6.25
CA LEU A 224 18.42 11.28 -6.53
C LEU A 224 18.44 12.49 -5.58
N ARG A 225 18.81 12.29 -4.32
CA ARG A 225 18.97 13.41 -3.37
C ARG A 225 20.09 14.36 -3.81
N GLU A 226 21.22 13.83 -4.28
CA GLU A 226 22.32 14.64 -4.81
C GLU A 226 21.87 15.41 -6.08
N MET A 227 21.20 14.72 -7.02
CA MET A 227 20.66 15.34 -8.22
C MET A 227 19.66 16.47 -7.87
N ALA A 228 18.80 16.23 -6.89
CA ALA A 228 17.82 17.22 -6.43
C ALA A 228 18.50 18.49 -5.92
N LEU A 229 19.59 18.36 -5.14
CA LEU A 229 20.35 19.53 -4.67
C LEU A 229 20.90 20.34 -5.86
N GLN A 230 21.51 19.66 -6.82
CA GLN A 230 22.06 20.32 -8.03
C GLN A 230 20.97 21.04 -8.83
N LEU A 231 19.80 20.40 -8.99
CA LEU A 231 18.68 21.02 -9.71
C LEU A 231 18.12 22.24 -8.97
N ARG A 232 18.03 22.19 -7.64
CA ARG A 232 17.57 23.34 -6.83
C ARG A 232 18.54 24.52 -6.97
N GLU A 233 19.85 24.27 -6.88
CA GLU A 233 20.88 25.31 -7.07
C GLU A 233 20.77 25.91 -8.47
N LEU A 234 20.66 25.06 -9.49
CA LEU A 234 20.57 25.49 -10.88
C LEU A 234 19.29 26.29 -11.14
N THR A 235 18.17 25.86 -10.55
CA THR A 235 16.87 26.52 -10.68
C THR A 235 16.95 27.94 -10.12
N ASN A 236 17.53 28.10 -8.93
CA ASN A 236 17.62 29.38 -8.23
C ASN A 236 18.68 30.31 -8.87
N GLY A 237 19.78 29.75 -9.39
CA GLY A 237 20.88 30.55 -9.97
C GLY A 237 20.72 30.87 -11.44
N VAL A 238 20.19 29.94 -12.22
CA VAL A 238 20.16 30.08 -13.71
C VAL A 238 18.72 30.04 -14.25
N GLY A 239 17.85 29.21 -13.65
CA GLY A 239 16.44 29.14 -14.00
C GLY A 239 15.97 27.76 -14.40
N VAL A 240 14.62 27.59 -14.38
CA VAL A 240 13.88 26.34 -14.55
C VAL A 240 14.23 25.63 -15.86
N MET A 241 14.37 26.35 -16.96
CA MET A 241 14.62 25.73 -18.28
C MET A 241 15.96 24.98 -18.30
N ARG A 242 17.00 25.55 -17.70
CA ARG A 242 18.31 24.90 -17.62
C ARG A 242 18.29 23.72 -16.66
N ALA A 243 17.58 23.88 -15.54
CA ALA A 243 17.39 22.77 -14.58
C ALA A 243 16.69 21.58 -15.23
N ARG A 244 15.62 21.82 -16.01
CA ARG A 244 14.92 20.74 -16.73
C ARG A 244 15.81 20.05 -17.76
N ALA A 245 16.66 20.81 -18.49
CA ALA A 245 17.61 20.19 -19.43
C ALA A 245 18.57 19.24 -18.69
N MET A 246 19.11 19.65 -17.55
CA MET A 246 19.98 18.81 -16.72
C MET A 246 19.20 17.60 -16.14
N LYS A 247 17.94 17.81 -15.75
CA LYS A 247 17.08 16.72 -15.23
C LYS A 247 16.95 15.58 -16.25
N GLU A 248 16.84 15.89 -17.54
CA GLU A 248 16.76 14.85 -18.58
C GLU A 248 18.03 13.98 -18.61
N GLU A 249 19.20 14.61 -18.42
CA GLU A 249 20.47 13.88 -18.31
C GLU A 249 20.47 12.96 -17.08
N PHE A 250 19.96 13.45 -15.96
CA PHE A 250 19.82 12.68 -14.71
C PHE A 250 18.87 11.48 -14.86
N VAL A 251 17.71 11.69 -15.50
CA VAL A 251 16.76 10.59 -15.76
C VAL A 251 17.40 9.51 -16.65
N ALA A 252 18.21 9.92 -17.64
CA ALA A 252 18.96 8.98 -18.47
C ALA A 252 20.00 8.18 -17.65
N GLU A 253 20.65 8.83 -16.67
CA GLU A 253 21.58 8.15 -15.76
C GLU A 253 20.85 7.09 -14.91
N ILE A 254 19.69 7.46 -14.35
CA ILE A 254 18.84 6.54 -13.55
C ILE A 254 18.39 5.38 -14.44
N TRP A 255 17.91 5.64 -15.66
CA TRP A 255 17.49 4.61 -16.60
C TRP A 255 18.63 3.60 -16.86
N LYS A 256 19.85 4.11 -17.07
CA LYS A 256 21.04 3.27 -17.32
C LYS A 256 21.33 2.38 -16.11
N ALA A 257 21.31 2.91 -14.90
CA ALA A 257 21.53 2.13 -13.68
C ALA A 257 20.44 1.05 -13.51
N MET A 258 19.17 1.42 -13.73
CA MET A 258 18.05 0.49 -13.63
C MET A 258 18.11 -0.61 -14.68
N SER A 259 18.38 -0.25 -15.94
CA SER A 259 18.46 -1.24 -17.04
C SER A 259 19.65 -2.21 -16.86
N THR A 260 20.73 -1.75 -16.23
CA THR A 260 21.86 -2.62 -15.86
C THR A 260 21.46 -3.65 -14.80
N ALA A 261 20.63 -3.23 -13.82
CA ALA A 261 20.25 -4.09 -12.68
C ALA A 261 19.02 -4.97 -12.94
N MET A 262 18.12 -4.54 -13.83
CA MET A 262 16.82 -5.17 -14.04
C MET A 262 16.59 -5.69 -15.47
N GLY A 263 17.48 -5.36 -16.40
CA GLY A 263 17.29 -5.62 -17.83
C GLY A 263 16.60 -4.47 -18.55
N VAL A 264 16.62 -4.50 -19.86
CA VAL A 264 16.04 -3.44 -20.72
C VAL A 264 14.59 -3.83 -21.05
N PRO A 265 13.60 -3.10 -20.55
CA PRO A 265 12.21 -3.42 -20.87
C PRO A 265 11.87 -3.03 -22.32
N PRO A 266 10.92 -3.71 -22.97
CA PRO A 266 10.42 -3.25 -24.27
C PRO A 266 9.79 -1.85 -24.11
N ARG A 267 10.05 -0.98 -25.10
CA ARG A 267 9.43 0.36 -25.10
C ARG A 267 7.92 0.22 -25.33
N PRO A 268 7.12 1.19 -24.84
CA PRO A 268 5.65 1.14 -25.02
C PRO A 268 5.17 1.07 -26.48
N ASP A 269 6.00 1.55 -27.40
CA ASP A 269 5.76 1.53 -28.85
C ASP A 269 6.49 0.43 -29.59
N GLN A 270 7.28 -0.38 -28.89
CA GLN A 270 8.08 -1.46 -29.48
C GLN A 270 7.25 -2.74 -29.55
N LYS A 271 7.15 -3.32 -30.73
CA LYS A 271 6.50 -4.62 -30.88
C LYS A 271 7.31 -5.73 -30.22
N PHE A 272 6.58 -6.66 -29.60
CA PHE A 272 7.13 -7.93 -29.11
C PHE A 272 6.31 -9.08 -29.68
N VAL A 273 6.91 -10.25 -29.71
CA VAL A 273 6.24 -11.52 -30.06
C VAL A 273 6.17 -12.36 -28.79
N TRP A 274 5.01 -12.98 -28.56
CA TRP A 274 4.80 -13.87 -27.44
C TRP A 274 4.14 -15.15 -27.90
N ASP A 275 4.91 -16.23 -27.88
CA ASP A 275 4.41 -17.56 -28.18
C ASP A 275 3.91 -18.22 -26.90
N TYR A 276 2.76 -18.88 -26.97
CA TYR A 276 2.14 -19.49 -25.81
C TYR A 276 1.40 -20.77 -26.20
N LYS A 277 1.11 -21.60 -25.18
CA LYS A 277 0.24 -22.77 -25.33
C LYS A 277 -1.07 -22.50 -24.58
N ASP A 278 -2.18 -22.79 -25.22
CA ASP A 278 -3.48 -22.74 -24.55
C ASP A 278 -3.69 -24.03 -23.71
N LYS A 279 -4.83 -24.10 -23.00
CA LYS A 279 -5.18 -25.27 -22.16
C LYS A 279 -5.26 -26.58 -22.96
N ASP A 280 -5.57 -26.47 -24.24
CA ASP A 280 -5.70 -27.62 -25.16
C ASP A 280 -4.35 -28.04 -25.74
N GLY A 281 -3.26 -27.38 -25.36
CA GLY A 281 -1.92 -27.66 -25.82
C GLY A 281 -1.56 -27.06 -27.20
N LYS A 282 -2.46 -26.26 -27.77
CA LYS A 282 -2.24 -25.64 -29.09
C LYS A 282 -1.25 -24.47 -28.95
N VAL A 283 -0.24 -24.47 -29.79
CA VAL A 283 0.72 -23.36 -29.86
C VAL A 283 0.08 -22.19 -30.62
N LYS A 284 0.18 -21.03 -30.05
CA LYS A 284 -0.33 -19.78 -30.62
C LYS A 284 0.72 -18.68 -30.45
N SER A 285 0.57 -17.61 -31.19
CA SER A 285 1.46 -16.46 -31.12
C SER A 285 0.65 -15.17 -31.10
N TRP A 286 1.14 -14.18 -30.37
CA TRP A 286 0.61 -12.82 -30.36
C TRP A 286 1.75 -11.85 -30.67
N GLU A 287 1.47 -10.85 -31.53
CA GLU A 287 2.44 -9.81 -31.86
C GLU A 287 1.77 -8.43 -31.72
N GLY A 288 2.50 -7.49 -31.14
CA GLY A 288 2.07 -6.11 -31.00
C GLY A 288 2.88 -5.37 -29.95
N THR A 289 2.49 -4.15 -29.63
CA THR A 289 3.14 -3.32 -28.62
C THR A 289 2.50 -3.56 -27.25
N PRO A 290 3.18 -3.19 -26.13
CA PRO A 290 2.57 -3.27 -24.79
C PRO A 290 1.20 -2.58 -24.68
N LYS A 291 1.03 -1.43 -25.32
CA LYS A 291 -0.25 -0.70 -25.35
C LYS A 291 -1.33 -1.45 -26.13
N GLU A 292 -0.95 -2.04 -27.25
CA GLU A 292 -1.88 -2.86 -28.05
C GLU A 292 -2.30 -4.11 -27.29
N PHE A 293 -1.38 -4.73 -26.56
CA PHE A 293 -1.69 -5.90 -25.73
C PHE A 293 -2.70 -5.50 -24.63
N TYR A 294 -2.43 -4.41 -23.91
CA TYR A 294 -3.37 -3.90 -22.91
C TYR A 294 -4.75 -3.66 -23.50
N LYS A 295 -4.80 -2.95 -24.63
CA LYS A 295 -6.06 -2.58 -25.29
C LYS A 295 -6.82 -3.80 -25.83
N ALA A 296 -6.12 -4.79 -26.35
CA ALA A 296 -6.73 -6.00 -26.92
C ALA A 296 -7.44 -6.86 -25.87
N PHE A 297 -6.87 -6.96 -24.66
CA PHE A 297 -7.30 -7.99 -23.73
C PHE A 297 -7.93 -7.46 -22.44
N THR A 298 -7.85 -6.16 -22.15
CA THR A 298 -8.17 -5.67 -20.81
C THR A 298 -9.29 -4.64 -20.72
N SER A 299 -9.53 -3.87 -21.78
CA SER A 299 -10.33 -2.65 -21.67
C SER A 299 -11.84 -2.83 -21.69
N LYS A 300 -12.35 -3.93 -22.27
CA LYS A 300 -13.80 -4.09 -22.48
C LYS A 300 -14.53 -4.67 -21.27
N GLN A 301 -13.93 -5.63 -20.58
CA GLN A 301 -14.59 -6.35 -19.48
C GLN A 301 -14.28 -5.75 -18.12
N TYR A 302 -13.06 -5.24 -17.93
CA TYR A 302 -12.70 -4.46 -16.74
C TYR A 302 -12.04 -3.17 -17.20
N PRO A 303 -12.80 -2.06 -17.27
CA PRO A 303 -12.23 -0.78 -17.71
C PRO A 303 -11.41 -0.14 -16.59
N ALA A 304 -10.20 -0.64 -16.35
CA ALA A 304 -9.34 -0.21 -15.26
C ALA A 304 -9.08 1.31 -15.28
N LEU A 305 -9.02 1.91 -16.49
CA LEU A 305 -8.83 3.35 -16.62
C LEU A 305 -10.05 4.16 -16.14
N GLU A 306 -11.21 3.51 -15.99
CA GLU A 306 -12.43 4.16 -15.48
C GLU A 306 -12.73 3.81 -14.02
N ALA A 307 -12.00 2.86 -13.44
CA ALA A 307 -12.15 2.55 -12.02
C ALA A 307 -11.55 3.67 -11.16
N PHE A 308 -12.11 3.83 -9.96
CA PHE A 308 -11.68 4.90 -9.05
C PHE A 308 -11.79 4.44 -7.59
N SER A 309 -11.15 5.20 -6.72
CA SER A 309 -11.01 4.89 -5.30
C SER A 309 -12.15 5.49 -4.48
N LEU A 310 -12.89 4.64 -3.79
CA LEU A 310 -13.73 5.01 -2.65
C LEU A 310 -12.89 4.82 -1.40
N ILE A 311 -12.87 5.79 -0.50
CA ILE A 311 -12.14 5.68 0.77
C ILE A 311 -13.07 5.84 1.95
N ASN A 312 -12.66 5.33 3.10
CA ASN A 312 -13.31 5.59 4.39
C ASN A 312 -12.31 6.21 5.35
N ASP A 313 -12.33 7.52 5.39
CA ASP A 313 -11.51 8.33 6.30
C ASP A 313 -12.45 9.12 7.21
N PRO A 314 -12.71 8.64 8.42
CA PRO A 314 -13.67 9.32 9.32
C PRO A 314 -13.12 10.60 9.97
N ARG A 315 -11.91 11.04 9.63
CA ARG A 315 -11.37 12.34 10.06
C ARG A 315 -11.93 13.48 9.21
N ASN A 316 -12.38 13.15 7.99
CA ASN A 316 -12.74 14.11 6.94
C ASN A 316 -14.20 13.95 6.51
N GLU A 317 -14.78 15.00 5.93
CA GLU A 317 -16.17 15.00 5.48
C GLU A 317 -16.43 13.92 4.44
N TYR A 318 -17.56 13.22 4.57
CA TYR A 318 -18.01 12.23 3.60
C TYR A 318 -18.66 12.91 2.38
N ASN A 319 -18.72 12.16 1.28
CA ASN A 319 -19.28 12.61 0.00
C ASN A 319 -18.53 13.82 -0.56
N GLN A 320 -17.21 13.82 -0.33
CA GLN A 320 -16.29 14.86 -0.78
C GLN A 320 -15.11 14.20 -1.50
N LEU A 321 -14.60 14.89 -2.52
CA LEU A 321 -13.41 14.44 -3.27
C LEU A 321 -12.14 14.97 -2.60
N TYR A 322 -11.13 14.09 -2.43
CA TYR A 322 -9.85 14.41 -1.82
C TYR A 322 -8.70 14.01 -2.74
N THR A 323 -7.59 14.70 -2.58
CA THR A 323 -6.30 14.33 -3.15
C THR A 323 -5.22 14.59 -2.09
N VAL A 324 -4.00 14.10 -2.32
CA VAL A 324 -2.87 14.33 -1.41
C VAL A 324 -1.80 15.11 -2.18
N GLU A 325 -1.29 16.16 -1.55
CA GLU A 325 -0.28 17.04 -2.12
C GLU A 325 0.97 16.25 -2.51
N ALA A 326 1.46 16.50 -3.73
CA ALA A 326 2.70 15.90 -4.25
C ALA A 326 2.70 14.36 -4.28
N LEU A 327 1.54 13.71 -4.14
CA LEU A 327 1.43 12.25 -4.22
C LEU A 327 1.14 11.82 -5.66
N GLY A 328 2.10 11.14 -6.28
CA GLY A 328 1.98 10.68 -7.66
C GLY A 328 3.22 9.92 -8.11
N ASN A 329 3.16 9.42 -9.34
CA ASN A 329 4.32 8.77 -9.93
C ASN A 329 4.67 9.32 -11.32
N VAL A 330 3.67 9.70 -12.15
CA VAL A 330 3.90 10.14 -13.53
C VAL A 330 3.62 11.64 -13.63
N TRP A 331 4.65 12.43 -13.90
CA TRP A 331 4.53 13.89 -13.99
C TRP A 331 3.55 14.28 -15.11
N GLY A 332 2.62 15.15 -14.76
CA GLY A 332 1.63 15.66 -15.72
C GLY A 332 0.46 14.74 -16.01
N MET A 333 0.41 13.56 -15.40
CA MET A 333 -0.74 12.66 -15.52
C MET A 333 -1.70 12.83 -14.33
N ARG A 334 -2.67 11.91 -14.23
CA ARG A 334 -3.76 12.01 -13.25
C ARG A 334 -3.21 11.99 -11.82
N SER A 335 -3.67 12.95 -11.03
CA SER A 335 -3.43 12.97 -9.59
C SER A 335 -4.27 11.90 -8.88
N ILE A 336 -3.87 11.53 -7.68
CA ILE A 336 -4.66 10.64 -6.82
C ILE A 336 -6.03 11.27 -6.59
N ALA A 337 -7.09 10.46 -6.68
CA ALA A 337 -8.46 10.92 -6.51
C ALA A 337 -9.22 9.96 -5.59
N TYR A 338 -9.65 10.46 -4.43
CA TYR A 338 -10.33 9.68 -3.41
C TYR A 338 -11.73 10.27 -3.17
N VAL A 339 -12.77 9.47 -3.40
CA VAL A 339 -14.14 9.83 -2.98
C VAL A 339 -14.34 9.28 -1.58
N ASN A 340 -14.38 10.15 -0.56
CA ASN A 340 -14.56 9.75 0.83
C ASN A 340 -16.02 9.46 1.12
N THR A 341 -16.31 8.32 1.77
CA THR A 341 -17.66 7.93 2.09
C THR A 341 -17.70 6.99 3.31
N GLU A 342 -18.88 6.67 3.77
CA GLU A 342 -19.10 5.76 4.90
C GLU A 342 -18.68 4.33 4.53
N SER A 343 -18.19 3.58 5.51
CA SER A 343 -17.79 2.17 5.35
C SER A 343 -18.88 1.32 4.69
N LYS A 344 -20.14 1.54 5.09
CA LYS A 344 -21.30 0.86 4.49
C LYS A 344 -21.35 0.99 2.97
N ARG A 345 -21.03 2.18 2.43
CA ARG A 345 -21.06 2.43 0.98
C ARG A 345 -19.93 1.68 0.25
N LEU A 346 -18.78 1.51 0.91
CA LEU A 346 -17.69 0.67 0.38
C LEU A 346 -18.17 -0.78 0.26
N LYS A 347 -18.84 -1.28 1.31
CA LYS A 347 -19.37 -2.65 1.34
C LYS A 347 -20.42 -2.89 0.25
N GLU A 348 -21.34 -1.95 0.04
CA GLU A 348 -22.34 -1.98 -1.03
C GLU A 348 -21.69 -2.09 -2.41
N ALA A 349 -20.65 -1.30 -2.64
CA ALA A 349 -19.91 -1.32 -3.91
C ALA A 349 -19.18 -2.66 -4.12
N ILE A 350 -18.58 -3.22 -3.06
CA ILE A 350 -17.94 -4.55 -3.11
C ILE A 350 -18.97 -5.62 -3.49
N VAL A 351 -20.11 -5.67 -2.80
CA VAL A 351 -21.14 -6.68 -3.08
C VAL A 351 -21.63 -6.57 -4.52
N THR A 352 -21.82 -5.34 -5.01
CA THR A 352 -22.23 -5.10 -6.40
C THR A 352 -21.17 -5.61 -7.38
N ALA A 353 -19.90 -5.34 -7.12
CA ALA A 353 -18.81 -5.78 -8.00
C ALA A 353 -18.68 -7.31 -8.02
N ILE A 354 -18.71 -7.96 -6.84
CA ILE A 354 -18.59 -9.42 -6.74
C ILE A 354 -19.79 -10.10 -7.46
N LYS A 355 -21.01 -9.56 -7.30
CA LYS A 355 -22.21 -10.06 -8.03
C LYS A 355 -22.04 -9.95 -9.56
N ALA A 356 -21.30 -8.92 -10.00
CA ALA A 356 -20.98 -8.73 -11.43
C ALA A 356 -19.77 -9.57 -11.88
N GLY A 357 -19.23 -10.44 -11.01
CA GLY A 357 -18.07 -11.29 -11.33
C GLY A 357 -16.74 -10.54 -11.33
N GLN A 358 -16.68 -9.35 -10.70
CA GLN A 358 -15.48 -8.51 -10.69
C GLN A 358 -14.82 -8.55 -9.32
N PRO A 359 -13.56 -9.00 -9.21
CA PRO A 359 -12.82 -8.87 -7.96
C PRO A 359 -12.49 -7.40 -7.67
N VAL A 360 -12.29 -7.09 -6.39
CA VAL A 360 -12.17 -5.69 -5.94
C VAL A 360 -10.80 -5.48 -5.28
N PHE A 361 -10.00 -4.58 -5.86
CA PHE A 361 -8.78 -4.07 -5.22
C PHE A 361 -9.18 -3.33 -3.94
N PHE A 362 -8.46 -3.55 -2.84
CA PHE A 362 -8.66 -2.78 -1.61
C PHE A 362 -7.35 -2.51 -0.88
N GLY A 363 -7.33 -1.42 -0.12
CA GLY A 363 -6.20 -1.02 0.72
C GLY A 363 -6.56 -1.04 2.19
N CYS A 364 -5.66 -1.55 3.02
CA CYS A 364 -5.92 -1.77 4.45
C CYS A 364 -4.64 -1.68 5.29
N ASP A 365 -4.80 -1.75 6.62
CA ASP A 365 -3.68 -1.94 7.55
C ASP A 365 -3.61 -3.43 7.93
N VAL A 366 -2.98 -4.22 7.08
CA VAL A 366 -2.99 -5.68 7.20
C VAL A 366 -2.32 -6.20 8.48
N GLY A 367 -1.39 -5.42 9.06
CA GLY A 367 -0.65 -5.85 10.25
C GLY A 367 -1.47 -5.87 11.55
N LYS A 368 -2.68 -5.32 11.51
CA LYS A 368 -3.53 -5.20 12.69
C LYS A 368 -4.46 -6.42 12.82
N PHE A 369 -4.40 -7.11 13.97
CA PHE A 369 -5.29 -8.23 14.29
C PHE A 369 -5.36 -9.24 13.14
N LEU A 370 -4.18 -9.63 12.65
CA LEU A 370 -4.01 -10.65 11.61
C LEU A 370 -3.28 -11.86 12.19
N ASP A 371 -3.91 -13.03 12.08
CA ASP A 371 -3.24 -14.30 12.29
C ASP A 371 -2.88 -14.89 10.92
N SER A 372 -1.64 -14.69 10.51
CA SER A 372 -1.19 -15.04 9.15
C SER A 372 -1.17 -16.54 8.89
N PRO A 373 -0.72 -17.42 9.83
CA PRO A 373 -0.74 -18.86 9.59
C PRO A 373 -2.13 -19.39 9.21
N HIS A 374 -3.17 -18.98 9.91
CA HIS A 374 -4.55 -19.43 9.62
C HIS A 374 -5.22 -18.54 8.55
N GLY A 375 -4.63 -17.39 8.19
CA GLY A 375 -5.20 -16.47 7.22
C GLY A 375 -6.44 -15.75 7.74
N ILE A 376 -6.44 -15.34 9.01
CA ILE A 376 -7.61 -14.76 9.68
C ILE A 376 -7.36 -13.30 10.04
N MET A 377 -8.26 -12.43 9.62
CA MET A 377 -8.29 -10.99 9.92
C MET A 377 -9.55 -10.72 10.74
N ASP A 378 -9.41 -10.73 12.08
CA ASP A 378 -10.53 -10.58 13.01
C ASP A 378 -10.09 -9.83 14.27
N LEU A 379 -10.95 -8.94 14.81
CA LEU A 379 -10.62 -8.11 15.97
C LEU A 379 -10.41 -8.91 17.26
N ASP A 380 -10.98 -10.12 17.32
CA ASP A 380 -10.92 -10.98 18.50
C ASP A 380 -9.87 -12.10 18.36
N VAL A 381 -9.02 -12.04 17.30
CA VAL A 381 -8.04 -13.10 17.03
C VAL A 381 -6.95 -13.18 18.11
N TYR A 382 -6.68 -12.07 18.84
CA TYR A 382 -5.70 -12.03 19.91
C TYR A 382 -6.32 -11.53 21.21
N ASP A 383 -6.18 -12.29 22.29
CA ASP A 383 -6.74 -11.94 23.60
C ASP A 383 -5.78 -11.09 24.45
N PHE A 384 -5.48 -9.88 23.97
CA PHE A 384 -4.60 -8.95 24.68
C PHE A 384 -5.13 -8.56 26.07
N LYS A 385 -6.45 -8.49 26.20
CA LYS A 385 -7.08 -8.06 27.44
C LYS A 385 -6.81 -9.02 28.59
N ASN A 386 -7.04 -10.31 28.36
CA ASN A 386 -6.84 -11.31 29.44
C ASN A 386 -5.37 -11.67 29.63
N ALA A 387 -4.58 -11.69 28.55
CA ALA A 387 -3.17 -12.08 28.61
C ALA A 387 -2.26 -10.97 29.17
N LEU A 388 -2.54 -9.71 28.82
CA LEU A 388 -1.65 -8.59 29.14
C LEU A 388 -2.33 -7.43 29.88
N SER A 389 -3.61 -7.53 30.17
CA SER A 389 -4.44 -6.43 30.71
C SER A 389 -4.42 -5.17 29.84
N LEU A 390 -4.25 -5.34 28.52
CA LEU A 390 -4.25 -4.22 27.56
C LEU A 390 -5.62 -4.12 26.86
N ASN A 391 -6.20 -2.95 26.90
CA ASN A 391 -7.48 -2.67 26.28
C ASN A 391 -7.32 -1.58 25.23
N TYR A 392 -7.60 -1.92 23.96
CA TYR A 392 -7.47 -1.00 22.82
C TYR A 392 -8.82 -0.34 22.58
N THR A 393 -8.89 0.99 22.71
CA THR A 393 -10.15 1.75 22.66
C THR A 393 -10.17 2.86 21.59
N MET A 394 -9.07 3.04 20.86
CA MET A 394 -9.02 4.09 19.83
C MET A 394 -10.01 3.80 18.70
N THR A 395 -10.74 4.82 18.30
CA THR A 395 -11.55 4.79 17.07
C THR A 395 -10.63 4.82 15.83
N LYS A 396 -11.17 4.43 14.68
CA LYS A 396 -10.46 4.50 13.39
C LYS A 396 -9.88 5.90 13.14
N ALA A 397 -10.66 6.96 13.42
CA ALA A 397 -10.19 8.35 13.28
C ALA A 397 -9.00 8.66 14.21
N GLN A 398 -9.04 8.17 15.45
CA GLN A 398 -7.94 8.39 16.39
C GLN A 398 -6.67 7.65 15.96
N ARG A 399 -6.80 6.42 15.50
CA ARG A 399 -5.64 5.65 15.01
C ARG A 399 -4.95 6.35 13.82
N LEU A 400 -5.74 6.91 12.89
CA LEU A 400 -5.18 7.68 11.78
C LEU A 400 -4.48 8.97 12.28
N ARG A 401 -5.07 9.67 13.25
CA ARG A 401 -4.48 10.91 13.80
C ARG A 401 -3.18 10.67 14.58
N THR A 402 -3.08 9.54 15.25
CA THR A 402 -1.91 9.22 16.08
C THR A 402 -0.82 8.47 15.30
N GLY A 403 -1.08 8.10 14.04
CA GLY A 403 -0.16 7.29 13.24
C GLY A 403 -0.13 5.82 13.66
N ASP A 404 -1.10 5.38 14.48
CA ASP A 404 -1.22 3.96 14.85
C ASP A 404 -1.65 3.09 13.68
N SER A 405 -2.35 3.67 12.69
CA SER A 405 -2.81 2.93 11.52
C SER A 405 -2.66 3.79 10.25
N ALA A 406 -2.36 3.12 9.16
CA ALA A 406 -2.28 3.71 7.82
C ALA A 406 -2.52 2.59 6.79
N MET A 407 -2.73 2.97 5.53
CA MET A 407 -2.92 2.00 4.46
C MET A 407 -1.57 1.40 4.04
N THR A 408 -1.22 0.26 4.64
CA THR A 408 0.11 -0.35 4.50
C THR A 408 0.16 -1.48 3.48
N HIS A 409 -1.00 -1.94 2.96
CA HIS A 409 -1.06 -3.14 2.14
C HIS A 409 -2.26 -3.11 1.20
N ALA A 410 -2.07 -3.65 -0.01
CA ALA A 410 -3.15 -3.82 -0.98
C ALA A 410 -3.35 -5.30 -1.31
N MET A 411 -4.61 -5.71 -1.37
CA MET A 411 -5.03 -7.08 -1.68
C MET A 411 -6.28 -7.04 -2.56
N VAL A 412 -6.87 -8.21 -2.81
CA VAL A 412 -8.09 -8.32 -3.63
C VAL A 412 -9.18 -9.08 -2.87
N ILE A 413 -10.38 -8.52 -2.86
CA ILE A 413 -11.59 -9.21 -2.40
C ILE A 413 -12.13 -10.01 -3.58
N SER A 414 -12.19 -11.34 -3.45
CA SER A 414 -12.66 -12.25 -4.49
C SER A 414 -13.98 -12.94 -4.11
N GLY A 415 -14.49 -12.69 -2.91
CA GLY A 415 -15.76 -13.23 -2.47
C GLY A 415 -16.27 -12.59 -1.21
N VAL A 416 -17.54 -12.83 -0.91
CA VAL A 416 -18.20 -12.34 0.30
C VAL A 416 -19.21 -13.40 0.79
N HIS A 417 -19.32 -13.53 2.10
CA HIS A 417 -20.41 -14.30 2.71
C HIS A 417 -21.47 -13.32 3.18
N LEU A 418 -22.68 -13.48 2.63
CA LEU A 418 -23.84 -12.65 2.99
C LEU A 418 -24.74 -13.44 3.94
N ASP A 419 -25.28 -12.76 4.94
CA ASP A 419 -26.32 -13.32 5.82
C ASP A 419 -27.67 -13.42 5.09
N LYS A 420 -28.71 -13.91 5.77
CA LYS A 420 -30.05 -14.06 5.20
C LYS A 420 -30.70 -12.72 4.83
N ALA A 421 -30.24 -11.61 5.43
CA ALA A 421 -30.72 -10.27 5.13
C ALA A 421 -29.93 -9.60 4.00
N GLY A 422 -28.84 -10.24 3.54
CA GLY A 422 -27.97 -9.73 2.46
C GLY A 422 -26.83 -8.86 2.96
N ASN A 423 -26.57 -8.82 4.26
CA ASN A 423 -25.44 -8.05 4.81
C ASN A 423 -24.15 -8.88 4.78
N PRO A 424 -23.01 -8.25 4.49
CA PRO A 424 -21.73 -8.95 4.58
C PRO A 424 -21.40 -9.39 6.01
N VAL A 425 -20.88 -10.59 6.14
CA VAL A 425 -20.41 -11.19 7.40
C VAL A 425 -18.88 -11.33 7.36
N ARG A 426 -18.37 -11.79 6.22
CA ARG A 426 -16.92 -11.96 6.00
C ARG A 426 -16.61 -11.95 4.51
N TYR A 427 -15.33 -11.70 4.21
CA TYR A 427 -14.83 -11.52 2.85
C TYR A 427 -13.71 -12.53 2.56
N ARG A 428 -13.68 -13.05 1.33
CA ARG A 428 -12.59 -13.89 0.81
C ARG A 428 -11.53 -12.97 0.22
N ILE A 429 -10.31 -13.07 0.74
CA ILE A 429 -9.20 -12.19 0.39
C ILE A 429 -8.13 -13.00 -0.33
N GLU A 430 -7.69 -12.53 -1.48
CA GLU A 430 -6.50 -13.03 -2.17
C GLU A 430 -5.32 -12.17 -1.72
N ASN A 431 -4.44 -12.78 -0.91
CA ASN A 431 -3.22 -12.12 -0.43
C ASN A 431 -2.05 -12.43 -1.37
N SER A 432 -0.89 -11.84 -1.12
CA SER A 432 0.30 -11.96 -1.98
C SER A 432 1.51 -12.55 -1.23
N TRP A 433 1.25 -13.39 -0.23
CA TRP A 433 2.30 -13.99 0.61
C TRP A 433 2.51 -15.49 0.37
N GLY A 434 2.01 -15.99 -0.77
CA GLY A 434 2.16 -17.39 -1.15
C GLY A 434 1.06 -18.28 -0.58
N ASP A 435 1.22 -19.57 -0.77
CA ASP A 435 0.20 -20.60 -0.51
C ASP A 435 0.37 -21.33 0.83
N VAL A 436 1.39 -20.97 1.60
CA VAL A 436 1.70 -21.65 2.88
C VAL A 436 0.71 -21.26 3.98
N ASN A 437 0.25 -20.00 3.97
CA ASN A 437 -0.63 -19.44 4.99
C ASN A 437 -2.08 -19.39 4.52
N GLY A 438 -3.01 -19.46 5.46
CA GLY A 438 -4.44 -19.45 5.17
C GLY A 438 -4.86 -20.66 4.36
N ASP A 439 -5.97 -20.54 3.62
CA ASP A 439 -6.42 -21.60 2.70
C ASP A 439 -5.74 -21.41 1.34
N LYS A 440 -4.54 -22.00 1.17
CA LYS A 440 -3.74 -21.90 -0.07
C LYS A 440 -3.47 -20.44 -0.47
N GLY A 441 -3.20 -19.57 0.51
CA GLY A 441 -2.93 -18.16 0.28
C GLY A 441 -4.15 -17.26 0.32
N TYR A 442 -5.35 -17.82 0.43
CA TYR A 442 -6.58 -17.06 0.65
C TYR A 442 -6.81 -16.84 2.14
N TYR A 443 -7.31 -15.66 2.47
CA TYR A 443 -7.56 -15.23 3.84
C TYR A 443 -9.04 -14.93 4.03
N VAL A 444 -9.51 -15.01 5.27
CA VAL A 444 -10.85 -14.57 5.65
C VAL A 444 -10.73 -13.27 6.45
N MET A 445 -11.56 -12.31 6.11
CA MET A 445 -11.63 -11.00 6.79
C MET A 445 -13.05 -10.81 7.29
N THR A 446 -13.23 -10.62 8.60
CA THR A 446 -14.56 -10.38 9.17
C THR A 446 -15.05 -8.97 8.85
N ASP A 447 -16.37 -8.78 8.84
CA ASP A 447 -17.00 -7.49 8.57
C ASP A 447 -16.63 -6.43 9.62
N ARG A 448 -16.43 -6.84 10.89
CA ARG A 448 -15.96 -5.96 11.97
C ARG A 448 -14.54 -5.47 11.72
N TRP A 449 -13.66 -6.37 11.27
CA TRP A 449 -12.28 -6.00 10.92
C TRP A 449 -12.27 -5.03 9.73
N PHE A 450 -13.14 -5.28 8.74
CA PHE A 450 -13.28 -4.39 7.57
C PHE A 450 -13.54 -2.95 8.03
N ASP A 451 -14.51 -2.74 8.92
CA ASP A 451 -14.87 -1.39 9.39
C ASP A 451 -13.68 -0.66 10.01
N GLU A 452 -12.81 -1.36 10.73
CA GLU A 452 -11.72 -0.75 11.49
C GLU A 452 -10.45 -0.52 10.65
N TYR A 453 -10.13 -1.40 9.70
CA TYR A 453 -8.81 -1.42 9.06
C TYR A 453 -8.82 -1.35 7.53
N VAL A 454 -9.96 -1.37 6.87
CA VAL A 454 -10.03 -1.13 5.43
C VAL A 454 -10.22 0.37 5.18
N PHE A 455 -9.34 0.95 4.37
CA PHE A 455 -9.35 2.38 4.07
C PHE A 455 -9.77 2.70 2.63
N GLN A 456 -9.58 1.77 1.69
CA GLN A 456 -9.81 2.03 0.27
C GLN A 456 -10.41 0.80 -0.42
N VAL A 457 -11.36 1.01 -1.32
CA VAL A 457 -11.77 0.01 -2.31
C VAL A 457 -11.81 0.67 -3.68
N VAL A 458 -11.50 -0.10 -4.73
CA VAL A 458 -11.48 0.40 -6.10
C VAL A 458 -12.57 -0.30 -6.90
N VAL A 459 -13.44 0.47 -7.51
CA VAL A 459 -14.58 -0.07 -8.26
C VAL A 459 -14.70 0.60 -9.62
N PRO A 460 -15.12 -0.14 -10.67
CA PRO A 460 -15.46 0.48 -11.95
C PRO A 460 -16.65 1.44 -11.81
N ARG A 461 -16.61 2.54 -12.56
CA ARG A 461 -17.67 3.58 -12.51
C ARG A 461 -19.08 3.00 -12.65
N GLN A 462 -19.25 2.04 -13.56
CA GLN A 462 -20.58 1.47 -13.84
C GLN A 462 -21.11 0.61 -12.67
N LEU A 463 -20.26 0.17 -11.74
CA LEU A 463 -20.63 -0.63 -10.58
C LEU A 463 -20.67 0.17 -9.28
N ALA A 464 -20.23 1.41 -9.34
CA ALA A 464 -20.20 2.30 -8.17
C ALA A 464 -21.56 2.96 -7.94
N PRO A 465 -21.90 3.34 -6.69
CA PRO A 465 -23.10 4.14 -6.43
C PRO A 465 -23.06 5.45 -7.22
N ARG A 466 -24.17 5.77 -7.90
CA ARG A 466 -24.26 6.92 -8.82
C ARG A 466 -23.97 8.26 -8.19
N ASP A 467 -24.38 8.45 -6.94
CA ASP A 467 -24.12 9.67 -6.18
C ASP A 467 -22.61 9.86 -5.93
N LEU A 468 -21.87 8.78 -5.64
CA LEU A 468 -20.42 8.84 -5.45
C LEU A 468 -19.68 9.09 -6.78
N VAL A 469 -20.22 8.60 -7.89
CA VAL A 469 -19.70 8.94 -9.23
C VAL A 469 -19.88 10.44 -9.49
N LYS A 470 -21.01 11.04 -9.07
CA LYS A 470 -21.22 12.50 -9.20
C LYS A 470 -20.22 13.30 -8.37
N VAL A 471 -19.85 12.81 -7.19
CA VAL A 471 -18.79 13.44 -6.37
C VAL A 471 -17.45 13.44 -7.13
N LEU A 472 -17.11 12.30 -7.75
CA LEU A 472 -15.90 12.19 -8.55
C LEU A 472 -15.89 13.20 -9.74
N ASP A 473 -17.03 13.32 -10.42
CA ASP A 473 -17.14 14.13 -11.66
C ASP A 473 -17.27 15.63 -11.39
N GLY A 474 -17.92 15.99 -10.30
CA GLY A 474 -18.28 17.39 -10.03
C GLY A 474 -17.34 18.09 -9.06
N GLY A 475 -16.43 17.35 -8.47
CA GLY A 475 -15.70 17.84 -7.32
C GLY A 475 -14.37 18.52 -7.63
N LYS A 476 -14.18 19.70 -7.03
CA LYS A 476 -12.85 20.23 -6.80
C LYS A 476 -12.30 19.47 -5.60
N ALA A 477 -11.19 18.78 -5.78
CA ALA A 477 -10.63 17.97 -4.69
C ALA A 477 -10.08 18.85 -3.56
N VAL A 478 -10.39 18.47 -2.33
CA VAL A 478 -9.72 19.02 -1.14
C VAL A 478 -8.34 18.40 -1.08
N VAL A 479 -7.31 19.22 -0.96
CA VAL A 479 -5.91 18.78 -0.97
C VAL A 479 -5.47 18.51 0.47
N LEU A 480 -5.17 17.24 0.76
CA LEU A 480 -4.58 16.85 2.05
C LEU A 480 -3.06 17.08 1.98
N PRO A 481 -2.40 17.37 3.11
CA PRO A 481 -0.95 17.59 3.07
C PRO A 481 -0.19 16.31 2.69
N ALA A 482 1.00 16.46 2.14
CA ALA A 482 1.82 15.35 1.63
C ALA A 482 2.07 14.24 2.67
N TRP A 483 2.09 14.59 3.96
CA TRP A 483 2.31 13.66 5.08
C TRP A 483 1.00 13.13 5.69
N ASP A 484 -0.12 13.33 5.05
CA ASP A 484 -1.40 12.79 5.55
C ASP A 484 -1.36 11.25 5.51
N PRO A 485 -1.92 10.56 6.52
CA PRO A 485 -2.00 9.08 6.49
C PRO A 485 -2.66 8.49 5.24
N MET A 486 -3.56 9.25 4.56
CA MET A 486 -4.14 8.79 3.29
C MET A 486 -3.15 8.88 2.12
N GLY A 487 -1.97 9.45 2.33
CA GLY A 487 -0.85 9.42 1.39
C GLY A 487 0.06 8.21 1.56
N ALA A 488 -0.20 7.36 2.53
CA ALA A 488 0.58 6.13 2.71
C ALA A 488 0.51 5.26 1.46
N LEU A 489 1.63 4.64 1.11
CA LEU A 489 1.76 3.81 -0.09
C LEU A 489 1.77 2.33 0.29
N ALA A 490 0.85 1.56 -0.29
CA ALA A 490 0.70 0.13 -0.05
C ALA A 490 1.85 -0.67 -0.69
#